data_cfe786f099a1e46f32ef8a7f4ca18017
#
_entry.id   cfe786f099a1e46f32ef8a7f4ca18017
#
_cell.length_a   1.000
_cell.length_b   1.000
_cell.length_c   1.000
_cell.angle_alpha   90.00
_cell.angle_beta   90.00
_cell.angle_gamma   90.00
#
_symmetry.space_group_name_H-M   'P 1'
#
loop_
_entity.id
_entity.type
_entity.pdbx_description
1 polymer ?
#
loop_
_entity_poly.entity_id
_entity_poly.type
_entity_poly.pdbx_seq_one_letter_code
_entity_poly.pdbx_strand_id
1 'polypeptide(L)'
;MVNKIKTSTHEPKSKRLTLRPVSGKEGLFYGIKSDGKRYTVRSDRLRYFFPDEWLKFLECIKPSRVILFETLLQTGGRIEEVLNLKPGDFTWDNNSVKLRVTKSKAKKGESRVLGGKQRNFGVSSQYCRRLRKYIREGNIKDDEFLFKISKQAVSQMLKRGVKASGLKEWEFSLHNIRKTSGMWLKTVQRRGFDLDVSEICMRQGHDYETFLKHYGSPSIFTDRDRDKIVDILGDMYKLR
;
A
#
# COMPACT_ATOMS: atom_id res chain seq x y z
N MET A 1 -16.69 -8.57 60.49
CA MET A 1 -15.59 -7.74 59.94
C MET A 1 -15.49 -8.00 58.45
N VAL A 2 -15.96 -7.07 57.62
CA VAL A 2 -15.98 -7.21 56.15
C VAL A 2 -14.86 -6.36 55.59
N ASN A 3 -13.83 -7.01 55.03
CA ASN A 3 -12.71 -6.34 54.40
C ASN A 3 -13.15 -5.69 53.07
N LYS A 4 -13.15 -4.35 53.03
CA LYS A 4 -13.31 -3.58 51.81
C LYS A 4 -12.03 -3.67 50.95
N ILE A 5 -12.07 -4.41 49.84
CA ILE A 5 -11.06 -4.39 48.81
C ILE A 5 -11.20 -3.07 48.06
N LYS A 6 -10.21 -2.19 48.19
CA LYS A 6 -10.08 -0.98 47.37
C LYS A 6 -9.56 -1.37 46.00
N THR A 7 -10.44 -1.44 45.01
CA THR A 7 -10.04 -1.50 43.59
C THR A 7 -9.59 -0.12 43.13
N SER A 8 -8.30 0.06 43.01
CA SER A 8 -7.68 1.23 42.42
C SER A 8 -7.78 1.09 40.89
N THR A 9 -8.78 1.72 40.31
CA THR A 9 -8.86 1.89 38.85
C THR A 9 -7.90 2.99 38.42
N HIS A 10 -6.65 2.63 38.14
CA HIS A 10 -5.75 3.49 37.40
C HIS A 10 -6.07 3.34 35.89
N GLU A 11 -6.97 4.17 35.37
CA GLU A 11 -7.03 4.43 33.94
C GLU A 11 -5.72 5.13 33.52
N PRO A 12 -4.98 4.59 32.55
CA PRO A 12 -3.84 5.31 31.96
C PRO A 12 -4.39 6.52 31.21
N LYS A 13 -4.23 7.72 31.78
CA LYS A 13 -4.45 8.96 31.02
C LYS A 13 -3.56 8.93 29.79
N SER A 14 -4.10 8.55 28.63
CA SER A 14 -3.42 8.68 27.35
C SER A 14 -3.13 10.16 27.16
N LYS A 15 -1.89 10.59 27.39
CA LYS A 15 -1.43 11.92 27.04
C LYS A 15 -1.58 12.04 25.54
N ARG A 16 -2.65 12.70 25.09
CA ARG A 16 -2.80 13.07 23.68
C ARG A 16 -1.57 13.89 23.30
N LEU A 17 -0.70 13.29 22.51
CA LEU A 17 0.49 13.95 21.98
C LEU A 17 0.02 15.11 21.10
N THR A 18 0.22 16.33 21.59
CA THR A 18 -0.14 17.54 20.83
C THR A 18 0.84 17.69 19.68
N LEU A 19 0.38 17.38 18.47
CA LEU A 19 1.16 17.60 17.25
C LEU A 19 1.05 19.07 16.85
N ARG A 20 2.19 19.70 16.56
CA ARG A 20 2.26 21.08 16.08
C ARG A 20 2.67 21.10 14.61
N PRO A 21 2.05 21.95 13.76
CA PRO A 21 2.46 22.08 12.37
C PRO A 21 3.89 22.64 12.27
N VAL A 22 4.62 22.18 11.27
CA VAL A 22 5.94 22.74 10.94
C VAL A 22 5.73 23.93 10.03
N SER A 23 6.16 25.10 10.47
CA SER A 23 6.02 26.33 9.70
C SER A 23 6.61 26.19 8.28
N GLY A 24 5.87 26.63 7.28
CA GLY A 24 6.26 26.56 5.86
C GLY A 24 6.30 25.17 5.23
N LYS A 25 5.84 24.13 5.94
CA LYS A 25 5.79 22.73 5.42
C LYS A 25 4.44 22.12 5.64
N GLU A 26 3.53 22.28 4.68
CA GLU A 26 2.21 21.68 4.73
C GLU A 26 2.25 20.16 4.89
N GLY A 27 1.34 19.62 5.69
CA GLY A 27 1.25 18.19 5.98
C GLY A 27 2.36 17.63 6.87
N LEU A 28 3.25 18.47 7.38
CA LEU A 28 4.29 18.07 8.30
C LEU A 28 4.01 18.61 9.70
N PHE A 29 3.99 17.69 10.67
CA PHE A 29 3.77 17.99 12.09
C PHE A 29 4.97 17.53 12.91
N TYR A 30 5.19 18.13 14.04
CA TYR A 30 6.15 17.62 15.02
C TYR A 30 5.49 17.41 16.37
N GLY A 31 5.99 16.43 17.10
CA GLY A 31 5.69 16.18 18.49
C GLY A 31 6.98 16.11 19.30
N ILE A 32 6.84 16.25 20.63
CA ILE A 32 7.96 16.12 21.56
C ILE A 32 7.73 14.85 22.38
N LYS A 33 8.71 13.97 22.41
CA LYS A 33 8.70 12.76 23.25
C LYS A 33 8.93 13.13 24.70
N SER A 34 8.68 12.18 25.60
CA SER A 34 8.96 12.33 27.03
C SER A 34 10.43 12.64 27.36
N ASP A 35 11.35 12.24 26.48
CA ASP A 35 12.79 12.52 26.58
C ASP A 35 13.19 13.89 25.97
N GLY A 36 12.22 14.74 25.63
CA GLY A 36 12.44 16.06 25.02
C GLY A 36 12.81 16.04 23.53
N LYS A 37 13.04 14.87 22.92
CA LYS A 37 13.40 14.78 21.51
C LYS A 37 12.22 15.06 20.59
N ARG A 38 12.44 15.89 19.57
CA ARG A 38 11.47 16.13 18.50
C ARG A 38 11.37 14.91 17.57
N TYR A 39 10.16 14.55 17.21
CA TYR A 39 9.90 13.61 16.13
C TYR A 39 8.93 14.23 15.14
N THR A 40 9.06 13.86 13.87
CA THR A 40 8.27 14.41 12.80
C THR A 40 7.19 13.40 12.39
N VAL A 41 5.97 13.89 12.20
CA VAL A 41 4.83 13.10 11.73
C VAL A 41 4.31 13.75 10.45
N ARG A 42 4.13 12.94 9.41
CA ARG A 42 3.52 13.36 8.15
C ARG A 42 2.04 13.02 8.15
N SER A 43 1.22 13.87 7.56
CA SER A 43 -0.23 13.66 7.43
C SER A 43 -0.59 12.46 6.55
N ASP A 44 0.35 12.03 5.68
CA ASP A 44 0.16 10.88 4.78
C ASP A 44 -0.01 9.52 5.49
N ARG A 45 0.26 9.44 6.80
CA ARG A 45 0.19 8.17 7.54
C ARG A 45 -1.18 7.52 7.60
N LEU A 46 -2.26 8.31 7.47
CA LEU A 46 -3.64 7.83 7.59
C LEU A 46 -4.42 7.95 6.28
N ARG A 47 -3.77 8.39 5.20
CA ARG A 47 -4.44 8.64 3.91
C ARG A 47 -4.47 7.37 3.06
N TYR A 48 -5.62 7.13 2.42
CA TYR A 48 -5.85 6.14 1.38
C TYR A 48 -6.38 6.84 0.14
N PHE A 49 -6.21 6.25 -1.03
CA PHE A 49 -6.95 6.66 -2.21
C PHE A 49 -8.40 6.19 -2.10
N PHE A 50 -9.35 7.07 -2.32
CA PHE A 50 -10.69 6.69 -2.69
C PHE A 50 -10.71 6.22 -4.16
N PRO A 51 -11.66 5.35 -4.56
CA PRO A 51 -11.65 4.82 -5.93
C PRO A 51 -11.71 5.92 -7.00
N ASP A 52 -12.51 6.98 -6.81
CA ASP A 52 -12.56 8.11 -7.73
C ASP A 52 -11.26 8.92 -7.78
N GLU A 53 -10.60 9.10 -6.64
CA GLU A 53 -9.29 9.74 -6.56
C GLU A 53 -8.22 8.91 -7.30
N TRP A 54 -8.28 7.58 -7.16
CA TRP A 54 -7.37 6.68 -7.85
C TRP A 54 -7.53 6.75 -9.37
N LEU A 55 -8.76 6.71 -9.86
CA LEU A 55 -9.05 6.81 -11.29
C LEU A 55 -8.58 8.15 -11.86
N LYS A 56 -8.94 9.27 -11.21
CA LYS A 56 -8.44 10.61 -11.58
C LYS A 56 -6.90 10.70 -11.57
N PHE A 57 -6.27 10.09 -10.57
CA PHE A 57 -4.82 10.05 -10.50
C PHE A 57 -4.24 9.29 -11.70
N LEU A 58 -4.79 8.13 -12.07
CA LEU A 58 -4.31 7.36 -13.23
C LEU A 58 -4.49 8.11 -14.55
N GLU A 59 -5.56 8.88 -14.71
CA GLU A 59 -5.78 9.75 -15.89
C GLU A 59 -4.67 10.80 -16.04
N CYS A 60 -4.09 11.27 -14.93
CA CYS A 60 -2.98 12.22 -14.91
C CYS A 60 -1.59 11.58 -15.10
N ILE A 61 -1.52 10.25 -15.20
CA ILE A 61 -0.27 9.50 -15.42
C ILE A 61 -0.12 9.20 -16.91
N LYS A 62 1.12 9.31 -17.42
CA LYS A 62 1.41 8.89 -18.80
C LYS A 62 0.95 7.44 -19.02
N PRO A 63 0.23 7.11 -20.11
CA PRO A 63 -0.31 5.78 -20.35
C PRO A 63 0.72 4.64 -20.21
N SER A 64 1.95 4.86 -20.70
CA SER A 64 3.05 3.90 -20.56
C SER A 64 3.52 3.66 -19.11
N ARG A 65 3.08 4.45 -18.16
CA ARG A 65 3.44 4.34 -16.73
C ARG A 65 2.29 3.93 -15.82
N VAL A 66 1.07 3.89 -16.33
CA VAL A 66 -0.12 3.47 -15.58
C VAL A 66 0.07 2.06 -15.03
N ILE A 67 0.59 1.13 -15.82
CA ILE A 67 0.80 -0.26 -15.43
C ILE A 67 1.69 -0.41 -14.18
N LEU A 68 2.67 0.49 -13.97
CA LEU A 68 3.50 0.50 -12.77
C LEU A 68 2.67 0.78 -11.50
N PHE A 69 1.78 1.76 -11.55
CA PHE A 69 0.91 2.10 -10.42
C PHE A 69 -0.17 1.04 -10.20
N GLU A 70 -0.71 0.47 -11.26
CA GLU A 70 -1.60 -0.70 -11.17
C GLU A 70 -0.88 -1.89 -10.52
N THR A 71 0.38 -2.15 -10.87
CA THR A 71 1.19 -3.21 -10.23
C THR A 71 1.35 -2.96 -8.74
N LEU A 72 1.64 -1.73 -8.32
CA LEU A 72 1.73 -1.36 -6.91
C LEU A 72 0.40 -1.62 -6.16
N LEU A 73 -0.73 -1.28 -6.77
CA LEU A 73 -2.05 -1.52 -6.18
C LEU A 73 -2.38 -3.01 -6.16
N GLN A 74 -2.24 -3.71 -7.28
CA GLN A 74 -2.57 -5.12 -7.43
C GLN A 74 -1.73 -6.02 -6.53
N THR A 75 -0.46 -5.72 -6.35
CA THR A 75 0.44 -6.50 -5.49
C THR A 75 0.41 -6.06 -4.03
N GLY A 76 0.05 -4.81 -3.73
CA GLY A 76 0.26 -4.23 -2.42
C GLY A 76 1.73 -4.27 -1.97
N GLY A 77 2.66 -4.45 -2.91
CA GLY A 77 4.10 -4.58 -2.67
C GLY A 77 4.75 -3.26 -2.21
N ARG A 78 5.92 -3.37 -1.58
CA ARG A 78 6.77 -2.20 -1.39
C ARG A 78 7.35 -1.79 -2.74
N ILE A 79 7.62 -0.49 -2.92
CA ILE A 79 8.16 0.00 -4.20
C ILE A 79 9.43 -0.76 -4.64
N GLU A 80 10.34 -1.06 -3.74
CA GLU A 80 11.55 -1.82 -4.05
C GLU A 80 11.22 -3.27 -4.49
N GLU A 81 10.19 -3.88 -3.90
CA GLU A 81 9.72 -5.22 -4.28
C GLU A 81 9.15 -5.20 -5.71
N VAL A 82 8.36 -4.16 -6.03
CA VAL A 82 7.74 -4.01 -7.35
C VAL A 82 8.76 -3.67 -8.44
N LEU A 83 9.75 -2.81 -8.14
CA LEU A 83 10.81 -2.48 -9.10
C LEU A 83 11.75 -3.65 -9.40
N ASN A 84 11.79 -4.67 -8.53
CA ASN A 84 12.56 -5.89 -8.75
C ASN A 84 11.76 -7.00 -9.46
N LEU A 85 10.50 -6.75 -9.86
CA LEU A 85 9.70 -7.72 -10.59
C LEU A 85 10.21 -7.91 -12.01
N LYS A 86 10.13 -9.17 -12.46
CA LYS A 86 10.46 -9.62 -13.80
C LYS A 86 9.26 -10.37 -14.39
N PRO A 87 9.12 -10.50 -15.73
CA PRO A 87 8.08 -11.33 -16.31
C PRO A 87 8.07 -12.77 -15.78
N GLY A 88 9.26 -13.37 -15.58
CA GLY A 88 9.42 -14.70 -14.99
C GLY A 88 8.97 -14.85 -13.52
N ASP A 89 8.59 -13.77 -12.84
CA ASP A 89 8.00 -13.84 -11.50
C ASP A 89 6.49 -14.08 -11.53
N PHE A 90 5.88 -14.11 -12.71
CA PHE A 90 4.45 -14.34 -12.88
C PHE A 90 4.17 -15.76 -13.36
N THR A 91 3.20 -16.41 -12.71
CA THR A 91 2.60 -17.66 -13.22
C THR A 91 1.30 -17.28 -13.91
N TRP A 92 1.37 -17.24 -15.24
CA TRP A 92 0.32 -16.66 -16.07
C TRP A 92 -0.97 -17.47 -16.12
N ASP A 93 -0.89 -18.80 -15.95
CA ASP A 93 -2.04 -19.69 -16.05
C ASP A 93 -3.03 -19.50 -14.89
N ASN A 94 -2.51 -19.22 -13.72
CA ASN A 94 -3.32 -18.98 -12.52
C ASN A 94 -3.32 -17.50 -12.07
N ASN A 95 -2.77 -16.59 -12.88
CA ASN A 95 -2.69 -15.15 -12.58
C ASN A 95 -2.06 -14.87 -11.21
N SER A 96 -0.94 -15.50 -10.90
CA SER A 96 -0.23 -15.28 -9.65
C SER A 96 1.14 -14.64 -9.85
N VAL A 97 1.63 -13.99 -8.81
CA VAL A 97 2.92 -13.30 -8.79
C VAL A 97 3.74 -13.74 -7.58
N LYS A 98 5.03 -13.94 -7.82
CA LYS A 98 6.05 -14.18 -6.80
C LYS A 98 6.79 -12.89 -6.49
N LEU A 99 6.53 -12.33 -5.31
CA LEU A 99 7.14 -11.09 -4.86
C LEU A 99 8.29 -11.37 -3.89
N ARG A 100 9.51 -10.97 -4.25
CA ARG A 100 10.69 -11.12 -3.39
C ARG A 100 10.66 -10.08 -2.28
N VAL A 101 10.79 -10.54 -1.03
CA VAL A 101 10.73 -9.66 0.15
C VAL A 101 12.00 -8.83 0.25
N THR A 102 11.86 -7.52 0.46
CA THR A 102 12.97 -6.61 0.66
C THR A 102 13.09 -6.17 2.12
N LYS A 103 14.33 -5.97 2.60
CA LYS A 103 14.59 -5.38 3.92
C LYS A 103 14.11 -3.93 3.93
N SER A 104 13.48 -3.50 5.03
CA SER A 104 13.08 -2.09 5.22
C SER A 104 14.30 -1.16 5.36
N LYS A 105 15.39 -1.67 5.93
CA LYS A 105 16.68 -0.99 6.08
C LYS A 105 17.78 -1.99 5.71
N ALA A 106 18.62 -1.62 4.76
CA ALA A 106 19.86 -2.35 4.45
C ALA A 106 21.04 -1.42 4.72
N LYS A 107 22.14 -1.97 5.22
CA LYS A 107 23.39 -1.25 5.36
C LYS A 107 23.96 -0.92 3.97
N LYS A 108 24.82 0.09 3.89
CA LYS A 108 25.49 0.44 2.62
C LYS A 108 26.27 -0.79 2.11
N GLY A 109 26.03 -1.17 0.86
CA GLY A 109 26.65 -2.37 0.25
C GLY A 109 25.89 -3.69 0.46
N GLU A 110 24.86 -3.76 1.31
CA GLU A 110 24.05 -4.97 1.46
C GLU A 110 22.91 -5.03 0.43
N SER A 111 22.65 -6.25 -0.07
CA SER A 111 21.43 -6.50 -0.85
C SER A 111 20.19 -6.25 0.00
N ARG A 112 19.25 -5.49 -0.54
CA ARG A 112 17.94 -5.28 0.10
C ARG A 112 17.01 -6.48 -0.02
N VAL A 113 17.25 -7.36 -0.96
CA VAL A 113 16.47 -8.59 -1.13
C VAL A 113 16.84 -9.57 -0.04
N LEU A 114 15.85 -10.04 0.72
CA LEU A 114 16.04 -11.11 1.70
C LEU A 114 16.16 -12.43 0.95
N GLY A 115 17.33 -13.02 0.94
CA GLY A 115 17.59 -14.30 0.30
C GLY A 115 16.53 -15.35 0.70
N GLY A 116 15.91 -15.96 -0.29
CA GLY A 116 14.93 -17.03 -0.11
C GLY A 116 13.54 -16.63 0.39
N LYS A 117 13.33 -15.42 0.92
CA LYS A 117 12.00 -14.98 1.35
C LYS A 117 11.20 -14.41 0.19
N GLN A 118 10.05 -15.03 -0.08
CA GLN A 118 9.13 -14.62 -1.14
C GLN A 118 7.67 -14.79 -0.68
N ARG A 119 6.78 -14.08 -1.35
CA ARG A 119 5.33 -14.17 -1.15
C ARG A 119 4.69 -14.46 -2.50
N ASN A 120 3.81 -15.44 -2.54
CA ASN A 120 3.05 -15.80 -3.73
C ASN A 120 1.59 -15.48 -3.49
N PHE A 121 0.95 -14.81 -4.45
CA PHE A 121 -0.47 -14.48 -4.35
C PHE A 121 -1.07 -14.17 -5.71
N GLY A 122 -2.39 -14.29 -5.80
CA GLY A 122 -3.14 -13.99 -7.01
C GLY A 122 -3.22 -12.49 -7.31
N VAL A 123 -3.35 -12.17 -8.59
CA VAL A 123 -3.65 -10.83 -9.13
C VAL A 123 -4.76 -10.97 -10.16
N SER A 124 -5.42 -9.86 -10.56
CA SER A 124 -6.56 -9.99 -11.45
C SER A 124 -6.15 -10.40 -12.87
N SER A 125 -7.00 -11.19 -13.53
CA SER A 125 -6.79 -11.61 -14.93
C SER A 125 -6.76 -10.41 -15.88
N GLN A 126 -7.56 -9.38 -15.58
CA GLN A 126 -7.59 -8.14 -16.35
C GLN A 126 -6.27 -7.39 -16.24
N TYR A 127 -5.69 -7.29 -15.05
CA TYR A 127 -4.36 -6.73 -14.85
C TYR A 127 -3.30 -7.56 -15.60
N CYS A 128 -3.34 -8.89 -15.48
CA CYS A 128 -2.41 -9.78 -16.18
C CYS A 128 -2.46 -9.57 -17.70
N ARG A 129 -3.64 -9.38 -18.30
CA ARG A 129 -3.77 -9.09 -19.75
C ARG A 129 -3.08 -7.76 -20.13
N ARG A 130 -3.28 -6.71 -19.32
CA ARG A 130 -2.60 -5.40 -19.55
C ARG A 130 -1.10 -5.51 -19.37
N LEU A 131 -0.64 -6.24 -18.35
CA LEU A 131 0.78 -6.44 -18.11
C LEU A 131 1.45 -7.25 -19.24
N ARG A 132 0.82 -8.31 -19.72
CA ARG A 132 1.31 -9.08 -20.90
C ARG A 132 1.44 -8.19 -22.13
N LYS A 133 0.45 -7.31 -22.36
CA LYS A 133 0.51 -6.33 -23.43
C LYS A 133 1.72 -5.41 -23.28
N TYR A 134 1.92 -4.85 -22.08
CA TYR A 134 3.06 -3.98 -21.74
C TYR A 134 4.41 -4.69 -21.96
N ILE A 135 4.55 -5.95 -21.51
CA ILE A 135 5.76 -6.75 -21.69
C ILE A 135 6.05 -6.95 -23.18
N ARG A 136 5.05 -7.34 -23.97
CA ARG A 136 5.18 -7.58 -25.40
C ARG A 136 5.56 -6.31 -26.16
N GLU A 137 4.86 -5.20 -25.90
CA GLU A 137 5.14 -3.90 -26.54
C GLU A 137 6.51 -3.34 -26.16
N GLY A 138 6.97 -3.60 -24.94
CA GLY A 138 8.31 -3.22 -24.45
C GLY A 138 9.40 -4.20 -24.84
N ASN A 139 9.08 -5.33 -25.48
CA ASN A 139 10.01 -6.44 -25.77
C ASN A 139 10.85 -6.84 -24.54
N ILE A 140 10.20 -6.96 -23.37
CA ILE A 140 10.86 -7.23 -22.09
C ILE A 140 11.03 -8.73 -21.93
N LYS A 141 12.27 -9.19 -21.74
CA LYS A 141 12.61 -10.60 -21.54
C LYS A 141 12.26 -11.08 -20.13
N ASP A 142 12.12 -12.40 -19.97
CA ASP A 142 11.71 -13.02 -18.70
C ASP A 142 12.64 -12.73 -17.50
N ASP A 143 13.90 -12.49 -17.78
CA ASP A 143 14.94 -12.18 -16.77
C ASP A 143 15.21 -10.68 -16.58
N GLU A 144 14.56 -9.80 -17.36
CA GLU A 144 14.69 -8.36 -17.25
C GLU A 144 13.70 -7.76 -16.27
N PHE A 145 14.07 -6.62 -15.65
CA PHE A 145 13.13 -5.90 -14.80
C PHE A 145 11.99 -5.29 -15.62
N LEU A 146 10.75 -5.45 -15.13
CA LEU A 146 9.55 -4.87 -15.74
C LEU A 146 9.63 -3.34 -15.83
N PHE A 147 10.20 -2.71 -14.81
CA PHE A 147 10.22 -1.26 -14.69
C PHE A 147 11.66 -0.77 -14.53
N LYS A 148 12.28 -0.35 -15.63
CA LYS A 148 13.64 0.23 -15.63
C LYS A 148 13.58 1.71 -15.20
N ILE A 149 13.29 1.96 -13.90
CA ILE A 149 13.11 3.30 -13.35
C ILE A 149 13.52 3.35 -11.88
N SER A 150 14.02 4.50 -11.43
CA SER A 150 14.39 4.68 -10.02
C SER A 150 13.18 4.96 -9.12
N LYS A 151 13.28 4.57 -7.85
CA LYS A 151 12.27 4.87 -6.82
C LYS A 151 11.99 6.37 -6.71
N GLN A 152 13.02 7.20 -6.82
CA GLN A 152 12.89 8.65 -6.76
C GLN A 152 12.02 9.18 -7.92
N ALA A 153 12.25 8.68 -9.13
CA ALA A 153 11.46 9.07 -10.29
C ALA A 153 9.99 8.62 -10.15
N VAL A 154 9.72 7.41 -9.62
CA VAL A 154 8.35 6.96 -9.32
C VAL A 154 7.69 7.85 -8.27
N SER A 155 8.43 8.22 -7.22
CA SER A 155 7.92 9.14 -6.18
C SER A 155 7.58 10.52 -6.74
N GLN A 156 8.40 11.04 -7.65
CA GLN A 156 8.13 12.32 -8.33
C GLN A 156 6.92 12.22 -9.26
N MET A 157 6.78 11.10 -9.99
CA MET A 157 5.59 10.87 -10.83
C MET A 157 4.31 10.81 -9.99
N LEU A 158 4.34 10.09 -8.86
CA LEU A 158 3.21 10.08 -7.93
C LEU A 158 2.81 11.49 -7.52
N LYS A 159 3.76 12.29 -7.04
CA LYS A 159 3.49 13.66 -6.58
C LYS A 159 2.91 14.54 -7.68
N ARG A 160 3.48 14.50 -8.89
CA ARG A 160 2.97 15.25 -10.04
C ARG A 160 1.55 14.80 -10.43
N GLY A 161 1.30 13.49 -10.49
CA GLY A 161 -0.02 12.95 -10.80
C GLY A 161 -1.07 13.31 -9.75
N VAL A 162 -0.73 13.17 -8.46
CA VAL A 162 -1.60 13.57 -7.35
C VAL A 162 -1.94 15.07 -7.42
N LYS A 163 -0.95 15.93 -7.66
CA LYS A 163 -1.17 17.38 -7.82
C LYS A 163 -2.05 17.67 -9.04
N ALA A 164 -1.79 17.04 -10.16
CA ALA A 164 -2.56 17.22 -11.40
C ALA A 164 -4.01 16.74 -11.26
N SER A 165 -4.27 15.72 -10.43
CA SER A 165 -5.63 15.23 -10.12
C SER A 165 -6.39 16.12 -9.10
N GLY A 166 -5.81 17.24 -8.67
CA GLY A 166 -6.42 18.17 -7.71
C GLY A 166 -6.28 17.73 -6.24
N LEU A 167 -5.52 16.69 -5.97
CA LEU A 167 -5.26 16.20 -4.62
C LEU A 167 -4.03 16.88 -4.00
N LYS A 168 -3.96 16.86 -2.67
CA LYS A 168 -2.84 17.44 -1.94
C LYS A 168 -1.63 16.50 -1.96
N GLU A 169 -0.55 16.90 -2.66
CA GLU A 169 0.61 16.04 -2.89
C GLU A 169 1.32 15.57 -1.61
N TRP A 170 1.26 16.34 -0.52
CA TRP A 170 1.89 15.99 0.75
C TRP A 170 1.12 14.94 1.55
N GLU A 171 -0.15 14.67 1.19
CA GLU A 171 -0.95 13.61 1.82
C GLU A 171 -0.61 12.23 1.26
N PHE A 172 0.09 12.15 0.12
CA PHE A 172 0.36 10.90 -0.57
C PHE A 172 1.84 10.58 -0.71
N SER A 173 2.14 9.31 -0.53
CA SER A 173 3.44 8.70 -0.76
C SER A 173 3.24 7.34 -1.43
N LEU A 174 4.30 6.72 -1.95
CA LEU A 174 4.22 5.38 -2.53
C LEU A 174 3.69 4.34 -1.53
N HIS A 175 3.89 4.56 -0.22
CA HIS A 175 3.38 3.68 0.81
C HIS A 175 1.85 3.74 0.95
N ASN A 176 1.22 4.87 0.58
CA ASN A 176 -0.24 4.99 0.60
C ASN A 176 -0.91 4.09 -0.43
N ILE A 177 -0.28 3.82 -1.59
CA ILE A 177 -0.82 2.86 -2.57
C ILE A 177 -0.90 1.46 -1.96
N ARG A 178 0.15 1.04 -1.24
CA ARG A 178 0.15 -0.23 -0.52
C ARG A 178 -0.91 -0.26 0.58
N LYS A 179 -1.08 0.84 1.32
CA LYS A 179 -2.15 0.97 2.31
C LYS A 179 -3.52 0.89 1.66
N THR A 180 -3.71 1.58 0.53
CA THR A 180 -4.94 1.53 -0.26
C THR A 180 -5.26 0.09 -0.68
N SER A 181 -4.29 -0.64 -1.22
CA SER A 181 -4.46 -2.05 -1.58
C SER A 181 -5.00 -2.89 -0.40
N GLY A 182 -4.35 -2.83 0.76
CA GLY A 182 -4.79 -3.59 1.93
C GLY A 182 -6.16 -3.16 2.46
N MET A 183 -6.44 -1.86 2.48
CA MET A 183 -7.72 -1.33 2.92
C MET A 183 -8.85 -1.70 1.96
N TRP A 184 -8.62 -1.61 0.66
CA TRP A 184 -9.61 -2.00 -0.34
C TRP A 184 -9.93 -3.48 -0.29
N LEU A 185 -8.93 -4.35 -0.19
CA LEU A 185 -9.14 -5.78 -0.02
C LEU A 185 -9.98 -6.09 1.22
N LYS A 186 -9.69 -5.45 2.36
CA LYS A 186 -10.48 -5.57 3.57
C LYS A 186 -11.92 -5.09 3.37
N THR A 187 -12.11 -3.98 2.66
CA THR A 187 -13.41 -3.35 2.45
C THR A 187 -14.35 -4.23 1.62
N VAL A 188 -13.81 -4.99 0.66
CA VAL A 188 -14.60 -5.81 -0.26
C VAL A 188 -14.75 -7.28 0.16
N GLN A 189 -14.18 -7.71 1.28
CA GLN A 189 -14.28 -9.09 1.78
C GLN A 189 -15.70 -9.67 1.78
N ARG A 190 -16.71 -8.82 2.08
CA ARG A 190 -18.12 -9.23 2.12
C ARG A 190 -18.85 -9.09 0.78
N ARG A 191 -18.12 -8.81 -0.31
CA ARG A 191 -18.65 -8.57 -1.67
C ARG A 191 -18.21 -9.64 -2.66
N GLY A 192 -18.19 -10.91 -2.23
CA GLY A 192 -17.81 -12.06 -3.07
C GLY A 192 -16.30 -12.22 -3.24
N PHE A 193 -15.49 -11.59 -2.40
CA PHE A 193 -14.06 -11.83 -2.31
C PHE A 193 -13.79 -12.82 -1.17
N ASP A 194 -13.23 -13.97 -1.53
CA ASP A 194 -12.79 -15.00 -0.60
C ASP A 194 -11.35 -14.72 -0.16
N LEU A 195 -11.22 -13.74 0.72
CA LEU A 195 -9.92 -13.32 1.25
C LEU A 195 -10.08 -12.87 2.69
N ASP A 196 -9.54 -13.60 3.63
CA ASP A 196 -9.57 -13.19 5.03
C ASP A 196 -8.48 -12.16 5.37
N VAL A 197 -8.51 -11.64 6.60
CA VAL A 197 -7.52 -10.65 7.04
C VAL A 197 -6.13 -11.26 7.14
N SER A 198 -6.00 -12.56 7.45
CA SER A 198 -4.71 -13.25 7.55
C SER A 198 -4.03 -13.32 6.19
N GLU A 199 -4.79 -13.58 5.13
CA GLU A 199 -4.28 -13.57 3.76
C GLU A 199 -3.85 -12.19 3.30
N ILE A 200 -4.62 -11.13 3.65
CA ILE A 200 -4.21 -9.74 3.39
C ILE A 200 -2.88 -9.44 4.10
N CYS A 201 -2.75 -9.87 5.35
CA CYS A 201 -1.51 -9.74 6.13
C CYS A 201 -0.34 -10.48 5.47
N MET A 202 -0.53 -11.74 5.08
CA MET A 202 0.48 -12.52 4.36
C MET A 202 0.88 -11.87 3.05
N ARG A 203 -0.10 -11.43 2.25
CA ARG A 203 0.11 -10.72 0.98
C ARG A 203 0.97 -9.49 1.17
N GLN A 204 0.71 -8.71 2.21
CA GLN A 204 1.46 -7.50 2.49
C GLN A 204 2.72 -7.74 3.35
N GLY A 205 2.89 -8.94 3.94
CA GLY A 205 4.00 -9.22 4.84
C GLY A 205 3.96 -8.35 6.09
N HIS A 206 2.76 -8.21 6.69
CA HIS A 206 2.51 -7.66 8.01
C HIS A 206 2.07 -8.77 8.96
N ASP A 207 2.28 -8.58 10.26
CA ASP A 207 1.53 -9.29 11.28
C ASP A 207 0.12 -8.68 11.44
N TYR A 208 -0.76 -9.45 12.06
CA TYR A 208 -2.17 -9.07 12.25
C TYR A 208 -2.32 -7.79 13.10
N GLU A 209 -1.52 -7.65 14.14
CA GLU A 209 -1.54 -6.49 15.04
C GLU A 209 -1.13 -5.21 14.29
N THR A 210 -0.05 -5.27 13.51
CA THR A 210 0.37 -4.17 12.63
C THR A 210 -0.71 -3.82 11.62
N PHE A 211 -1.41 -4.84 11.06
CA PHE A 211 -2.51 -4.60 10.13
C PHE A 211 -3.64 -3.85 10.82
N LEU A 212 -4.13 -4.31 11.97
CA LEU A 212 -5.20 -3.65 12.72
C LEU A 212 -4.85 -2.21 13.09
N LYS A 213 -3.62 -1.97 13.53
CA LYS A 213 -3.14 -0.64 13.92
C LYS A 213 -3.15 0.36 12.77
N HIS A 214 -2.83 -0.08 11.56
CA HIS A 214 -2.65 0.80 10.41
C HIS A 214 -3.79 0.75 9.40
N TYR A 215 -4.58 -0.33 9.37
CA TYR A 215 -5.65 -0.59 8.42
C TYR A 215 -7.00 -0.90 9.10
N GLY A 216 -7.03 -0.80 10.42
CA GLY A 216 -8.20 -1.13 11.22
C GLY A 216 -9.32 -0.08 11.23
N SER A 217 -9.19 1.00 10.45
CA SER A 217 -10.22 2.05 10.38
C SER A 217 -11.58 1.47 10.00
N PRO A 218 -12.65 1.91 10.67
CA PRO A 218 -14.00 1.52 10.30
C PRO A 218 -14.30 1.91 8.86
N SER A 219 -15.34 1.35 8.33
CA SER A 219 -15.81 1.49 6.98
C SER A 219 -16.00 2.98 6.57
N ILE A 220 -14.94 3.58 6.05
CA ILE A 220 -14.97 4.94 5.50
C ILE A 220 -15.50 4.97 4.06
N PHE A 221 -15.64 3.79 3.43
CA PHE A 221 -16.09 3.65 2.06
C PHE A 221 -17.59 3.40 2.00
N THR A 222 -18.28 4.16 1.15
CA THR A 222 -19.67 3.95 0.82
C THR A 222 -19.88 2.67 0.01
N ASP A 223 -21.13 2.23 -0.17
CA ASP A 223 -21.42 1.08 -1.04
C ASP A 223 -21.03 1.35 -2.49
N ARG A 224 -21.23 2.57 -2.98
CA ARG A 224 -20.75 2.99 -4.31
C ARG A 224 -19.23 2.90 -4.44
N ASP A 225 -18.49 3.28 -3.39
CA ASP A 225 -17.03 3.14 -3.39
C ASP A 225 -16.63 1.67 -3.45
N ARG A 226 -17.32 0.81 -2.70
CA ARG A 226 -17.06 -0.64 -2.69
C ARG A 226 -17.27 -1.27 -4.05
N ASP A 227 -18.34 -0.90 -4.75
CA ASP A 227 -18.59 -1.40 -6.10
C ASP A 227 -17.47 -0.98 -7.06
N LYS A 228 -17.05 0.28 -7.03
CA LYS A 228 -15.91 0.76 -7.82
C LYS A 228 -14.60 0.06 -7.45
N ILE A 229 -14.36 -0.20 -6.16
CA ILE A 229 -13.19 -0.96 -5.71
C ILE A 229 -13.20 -2.36 -6.31
N VAL A 230 -14.35 -3.05 -6.31
CA VAL A 230 -14.52 -4.37 -6.94
C VAL A 230 -14.15 -4.32 -8.41
N ASP A 231 -14.62 -3.30 -9.13
CA ASP A 231 -14.32 -3.12 -10.56
C ASP A 231 -12.82 -2.90 -10.81
N ILE A 232 -12.17 -2.08 -9.98
CA ILE A 232 -10.74 -1.77 -10.11
C ILE A 232 -9.87 -2.98 -9.75
N LEU A 233 -10.21 -3.70 -8.68
CA LEU A 233 -9.49 -4.91 -8.26
C LEU A 233 -9.72 -6.08 -9.22
N GLY A 234 -10.85 -6.10 -9.91
CA GLY A 234 -11.22 -7.12 -10.88
C GLY A 234 -11.57 -8.46 -10.22
N ASP A 235 -11.20 -9.56 -10.86
CA ASP A 235 -11.49 -10.94 -10.44
C ASP A 235 -10.49 -11.52 -9.43
N MET A 236 -9.65 -10.68 -8.85
CA MET A 236 -8.72 -11.06 -7.80
C MET A 236 -9.51 -11.60 -6.58
N TYR A 237 -9.29 -12.87 -6.22
CA TYR A 237 -9.96 -13.52 -5.08
C TYR A 237 -11.51 -13.57 -5.16
N LYS A 238 -12.10 -13.42 -6.33
CA LYS A 238 -13.52 -13.73 -6.49
C LYS A 238 -13.73 -15.24 -6.37
N LEU A 239 -14.75 -15.62 -5.61
CA LEU A 239 -15.27 -16.99 -5.63
C LEU A 239 -15.61 -17.35 -7.09
N ARG A 240 -15.07 -18.44 -7.57
CA ARG A 240 -15.37 -19.01 -8.91
C ARG A 240 -16.60 -19.85 -8.87
#